data_22a8baf8190e87401266a8dfe93c16bb
#
_entry.id   22a8baf8190e87401266a8dfe93c16bb
#
_cell.length_a   1.000
_cell.length_b   1.000
_cell.length_c   1.000
_cell.angle_alpha   90.00
_cell.angle_beta   90.00
_cell.angle_gamma   90.00
#
_symmetry.space_group_name_H-M   'P 1'
#
loop_
_entity.id
_entity.type
_entity.pdbx_description
1 polymer ?
#
loop_
_entity_poly.entity_id
_entity_poly.type
_entity_poly.pdbx_seq_one_letter_code
_entity_poly.pdbx_strand_id
1 'polypeptide(L)'
;MKRPLIFLILALAVLSISAVSGADNVTDIESVSDDVILAEDVVQDIYSADGGEIENTKSDSALVGKDTTGYEQFSTDITVSLMSNGTALASKQVIFNVDGKNYTKTTDSAGHATLNIKLSNGIYTAGFFFLGDNDTNPSNGSSLITIKSPVKTSLKIADKDINYRQGLKSVFIVRLVTSTGSGVSGKTVTFNVNNKKYSAVTDKKGYAQIFLSLKKGTYRVSYSFSSDCPYLSSSGSYNVKVKSPMSKGNGYWMWAGGIKTVNLKTLKQKGTKQIFLNSYAFDLYGKKTVTSWIAKAKKYGISVHIWVQIFYEGKWIKPLKSDGSLDYNLMKKKVSKVVYYSKIKGVAGVHMDYLRFGGTAHKYDNSVKAINYFVKKACAEVRKVRPNCIISAAIMPEPEMNKYYYGQDIPTMTKYLDVIIPMAYKGNYHKNTKWLNTVCKSFVSKSNGAQVWCGIQAYKSDNDITRLSHSQLVKDAKSCMSGGAKGVVLFRIGVTNLLNFYKV
;
A
#
# COMPACT_ATOMS: atom_id res chain seq x y z
N MET A 1 -12.15 46.05 16.05
CA MET A 1 -13.61 46.28 15.95
C MET A 1 -14.35 44.98 15.68
N LYS A 2 -15.13 44.60 16.66
CA LYS A 2 -16.32 43.73 16.67
C LYS A 2 -16.46 42.54 15.70
N ARG A 3 -16.36 41.33 16.27
CA ARG A 3 -16.99 40.09 15.80
C ARG A 3 -18.51 40.13 15.97
N PRO A 4 -19.30 39.43 15.15
CA PRO A 4 -20.55 38.87 15.65
C PRO A 4 -20.47 37.33 15.74
N LEU A 5 -20.97 36.88 16.86
CA LEU A 5 -21.36 35.54 17.26
C LEU A 5 -22.61 35.14 16.46
N ILE A 6 -22.64 33.96 15.87
CA ILE A 6 -23.86 33.38 15.31
C ILE A 6 -24.17 32.10 16.08
N PHE A 7 -25.32 32.12 16.75
CA PHE A 7 -25.95 30.99 17.44
C PHE A 7 -26.46 29.96 16.44
N LEU A 8 -26.14 28.70 16.66
CA LEU A 8 -26.74 27.58 15.94
C LEU A 8 -27.92 27.04 16.76
N ILE A 9 -29.13 27.18 16.24
CA ILE A 9 -30.36 26.62 16.80
C ILE A 9 -30.51 25.20 16.27
N LEU A 10 -30.57 24.21 17.19
CA LEU A 10 -30.90 22.82 16.90
C LEU A 10 -32.42 22.70 16.80
N ALA A 11 -32.95 22.37 15.63
CA ALA A 11 -34.34 22.01 15.45
C ALA A 11 -34.50 20.48 15.51
N LEU A 12 -35.18 19.98 16.55
CA LEU A 12 -35.67 18.60 16.60
C LEU A 12 -36.89 18.49 15.67
N ALA A 13 -36.78 17.66 14.63
CA ALA A 13 -37.96 17.22 13.87
C ALA A 13 -38.46 15.88 14.40
N VAL A 14 -39.59 15.89 15.04
CA VAL A 14 -40.38 14.69 15.38
C VAL A 14 -41.20 14.31 14.14
N LEU A 15 -40.92 13.15 13.55
CA LEU A 15 -41.75 12.56 12.50
C LEU A 15 -42.75 11.58 13.11
N SER A 16 -44.01 11.99 13.15
CA SER A 16 -45.16 11.15 13.41
C SER A 16 -45.50 10.33 12.16
N ILE A 17 -45.53 9.01 12.27
CA ILE A 17 -46.01 8.11 11.22
C ILE A 17 -47.49 7.82 11.49
N SER A 18 -48.34 8.25 10.56
CA SER A 18 -49.77 7.95 10.54
C SER A 18 -49.98 6.54 9.96
N ALA A 19 -50.79 5.76 10.67
CA ALA A 19 -51.30 4.48 10.21
C ALA A 19 -52.35 4.66 9.09
N VAL A 20 -52.23 3.87 8.05
CA VAL A 20 -53.31 3.66 7.05
C VAL A 20 -53.90 2.29 7.29
N SER A 21 -55.21 2.30 7.63
CA SER A 21 -56.06 1.15 7.76
C SER A 21 -56.51 0.63 6.39
N GLY A 22 -56.52 -0.66 6.22
CA GLY A 22 -57.23 -1.36 5.13
C GLY A 22 -57.74 -2.67 5.69
N ALA A 23 -59.07 -2.76 5.85
CA ALA A 23 -59.78 -3.93 6.28
C ALA A 23 -59.94 -4.94 5.16
N ASP A 24 -59.97 -6.25 5.49
CA ASP A 24 -61.10 -7.12 5.27
C ASP A 24 -60.86 -8.57 5.74
N ASN A 25 -61.87 -9.02 6.55
CA ASN A 25 -62.46 -10.36 6.72
C ASN A 25 -61.67 -11.54 7.32
N VAL A 26 -61.87 -11.77 8.59
CA VAL A 26 -62.73 -12.81 9.24
C VAL A 26 -62.48 -14.26 8.82
N THR A 27 -61.98 -15.06 9.75
CA THR A 27 -62.70 -16.24 10.33
C THR A 27 -61.92 -16.78 11.53
N ASP A 28 -62.65 -17.08 12.55
CA ASP A 28 -62.40 -17.79 13.81
C ASP A 28 -61.23 -18.74 13.88
N ILE A 29 -60.35 -18.52 14.87
CA ILE A 29 -59.66 -19.61 15.56
C ILE A 29 -59.62 -19.29 17.05
N GLU A 30 -60.05 -20.25 17.81
CA GLU A 30 -60.22 -20.32 19.23
C GLU A 30 -59.02 -19.83 20.06
N SER A 31 -59.32 -19.18 21.14
CA SER A 31 -58.44 -18.83 22.25
C SER A 31 -57.78 -20.08 22.85
N VAL A 32 -56.49 -20.30 22.61
CA VAL A 32 -55.68 -21.11 23.50
C VAL A 32 -54.97 -20.13 24.44
N SER A 33 -55.41 -20.14 25.67
CA SER A 33 -54.77 -19.49 26.80
C SER A 33 -53.45 -20.23 27.08
N ASP A 34 -52.36 -19.71 26.66
CA ASP A 34 -51.06 -20.14 27.18
C ASP A 34 -50.88 -19.51 28.57
N ASP A 35 -51.15 -20.29 29.57
CA ASP A 35 -50.82 -20.03 30.95
C ASP A 35 -49.28 -19.88 31.06
N VAL A 36 -48.83 -18.64 31.17
CA VAL A 36 -47.53 -18.33 31.70
C VAL A 36 -47.57 -18.68 33.19
N ILE A 37 -47.13 -19.87 33.52
CA ILE A 37 -46.89 -20.27 34.92
C ILE A 37 -45.72 -19.41 35.42
N LEU A 38 -46.10 -18.30 36.06
CA LEU A 38 -45.21 -17.53 36.92
C LEU A 38 -44.82 -18.49 38.08
N ALA A 39 -43.56 -18.69 38.31
CA ALA A 39 -43.00 -19.54 39.36
C ALA A 39 -43.16 -18.85 40.74
N GLU A 40 -44.39 -18.51 41.13
CA GLU A 40 -44.70 -17.96 42.44
C GLU A 40 -45.47 -18.94 43.34
N ASP A 41 -45.90 -20.14 42.86
CA ASP A 41 -46.76 -21.03 43.60
C ASP A 41 -46.10 -22.30 44.16
N VAL A 42 -44.81 -22.29 44.45
CA VAL A 42 -44.15 -23.47 45.10
C VAL A 42 -43.41 -23.10 46.39
N VAL A 43 -43.92 -22.12 47.16
CA VAL A 43 -43.38 -21.86 48.51
C VAL A 43 -44.48 -21.51 49.46
N GLN A 44 -45.45 -22.45 49.63
CA GLN A 44 -46.35 -22.36 50.77
C GLN A 44 -46.94 -23.73 51.10
N ASP A 45 -46.18 -24.56 51.71
CA ASP A 45 -46.65 -25.63 52.60
C ASP A 45 -45.47 -26.46 53.15
N ILE A 46 -44.65 -25.90 54.02
CA ILE A 46 -43.90 -26.61 55.05
C ILE A 46 -43.56 -25.61 56.18
N TYR A 47 -44.54 -25.25 57.02
CA TYR A 47 -44.28 -24.68 58.34
C TYR A 47 -45.35 -25.15 59.33
N SER A 48 -45.04 -26.24 59.96
CA SER A 48 -45.46 -26.45 61.32
C SER A 48 -44.65 -27.60 61.94
N ALA A 49 -43.65 -27.26 62.73
CA ALA A 49 -43.35 -27.84 64.03
C ALA A 49 -41.95 -27.37 64.51
N ASP A 50 -42.05 -26.56 65.52
CA ASP A 50 -41.22 -26.56 66.73
C ASP A 50 -39.73 -26.14 66.65
N GLY A 51 -39.48 -25.02 67.36
CA GLY A 51 -38.35 -24.86 68.26
C GLY A 51 -36.97 -24.54 67.73
N GLY A 52 -36.64 -23.22 67.64
CA GLY A 52 -35.25 -22.75 67.57
C GLY A 52 -35.01 -21.80 66.41
N GLU A 53 -35.23 -20.49 66.56
CA GLU A 53 -34.76 -19.44 65.69
C GLU A 53 -33.25 -19.41 65.69
N ILE A 54 -32.61 -20.13 64.73
CA ILE A 54 -31.35 -19.67 64.15
C ILE A 54 -31.84 -18.87 62.93
N GLU A 55 -31.89 -17.53 63.01
CA GLU A 55 -31.96 -16.65 61.86
C GLU A 55 -30.71 -16.93 60.99
N ASN A 56 -30.83 -17.88 60.11
CA ASN A 56 -29.88 -18.06 59.05
C ASN A 56 -30.16 -17.04 57.98
N THR A 57 -29.82 -15.76 58.26
CA THR A 57 -30.03 -14.64 57.33
C THR A 57 -29.04 -14.81 56.18
N LYS A 58 -29.50 -15.47 55.11
CA LYS A 58 -28.73 -15.53 53.85
C LYS A 58 -28.41 -14.11 53.40
N SER A 59 -27.18 -13.93 52.89
CA SER A 59 -26.75 -12.64 52.33
C SER A 59 -27.42 -12.39 50.98
N ASP A 60 -27.84 -11.15 50.72
CA ASP A 60 -28.40 -10.79 49.43
C ASP A 60 -27.32 -10.86 48.33
N SER A 61 -27.72 -11.31 47.16
CA SER A 61 -26.88 -11.31 45.98
C SER A 61 -27.37 -10.34 44.91
N ALA A 62 -26.45 -9.91 44.08
CA ALA A 62 -26.71 -9.09 42.89
C ALA A 62 -26.12 -9.71 41.66
N LEU A 63 -26.92 -9.96 40.65
CA LEU A 63 -26.51 -10.49 39.36
C LEU A 63 -26.68 -9.42 38.28
N VAL A 64 -25.55 -8.91 37.77
CA VAL A 64 -25.55 -7.75 36.87
C VAL A 64 -24.91 -8.12 35.55
N GLY A 65 -25.62 -7.95 34.44
CA GLY A 65 -25.12 -8.03 33.06
C GLY A 65 -25.04 -6.66 32.40
N LYS A 66 -24.29 -6.60 31.30
CA LYS A 66 -24.20 -5.38 30.45
C LYS A 66 -24.77 -5.67 29.07
N ASP A 67 -25.39 -4.65 28.46
CA ASP A 67 -25.79 -4.71 27.06
C ASP A 67 -24.59 -5.00 26.17
N THR A 68 -24.76 -5.94 25.23
CA THR A 68 -23.68 -6.47 24.42
C THR A 68 -24.03 -6.32 22.93
N THR A 69 -23.02 -5.94 22.12
CA THR A 69 -23.14 -5.94 20.67
C THR A 69 -22.23 -7.01 20.09
N GLY A 70 -22.80 -7.87 19.25
CA GLY A 70 -22.09 -8.90 18.49
C GLY A 70 -22.35 -8.79 16.99
N TYR A 71 -21.81 -9.78 16.27
CA TYR A 71 -22.02 -9.88 14.81
C TYR A 71 -22.36 -11.32 14.43
N GLU A 72 -23.37 -11.47 13.56
CA GLU A 72 -23.73 -12.76 12.99
C GLU A 72 -22.51 -13.49 12.40
N GLN A 73 -22.45 -14.81 12.51
CA GLN A 73 -21.34 -15.70 12.16
C GLN A 73 -20.12 -15.62 13.11
N PHE A 74 -20.05 -14.66 14.02
CA PHE A 74 -19.02 -14.57 15.05
C PHE A 74 -19.61 -14.95 16.42
N SER A 75 -18.76 -15.47 17.31
CA SER A 75 -19.14 -15.67 18.70
C SER A 75 -19.25 -14.35 19.43
N THR A 76 -20.22 -14.24 20.31
CA THR A 76 -20.45 -13.10 21.20
C THR A 76 -20.36 -13.57 22.62
N ASP A 77 -19.57 -12.89 23.45
CA ASP A 77 -19.45 -13.16 24.88
C ASP A 77 -20.46 -12.31 25.65
N ILE A 78 -21.32 -12.99 26.44
CA ILE A 78 -22.25 -12.37 27.36
C ILE A 78 -21.70 -12.65 28.76
N THR A 79 -21.25 -11.60 29.45
CA THR A 79 -20.65 -11.72 30.78
C THR A 79 -21.53 -11.06 31.83
N VAL A 80 -21.74 -11.76 32.93
CA VAL A 80 -22.46 -11.24 34.11
C VAL A 80 -21.54 -11.31 35.32
N SER A 81 -21.79 -10.43 36.28
CA SER A 81 -21.09 -10.40 37.57
C SER A 81 -22.06 -10.78 38.69
N LEU A 82 -21.69 -11.78 39.49
CA LEU A 82 -22.45 -12.19 40.67
C LEU A 82 -21.67 -11.77 41.92
N MET A 83 -22.32 -10.96 42.75
CA MET A 83 -21.74 -10.42 43.99
C MET A 83 -22.70 -10.57 45.17
N SER A 84 -22.17 -10.62 46.37
CA SER A 84 -22.91 -10.48 47.63
C SER A 84 -22.18 -9.48 48.53
N ASN A 85 -22.88 -8.46 49.00
CA ASN A 85 -22.31 -7.40 49.87
C ASN A 85 -20.98 -6.81 49.30
N GLY A 86 -20.90 -6.63 47.97
CA GLY A 86 -19.68 -6.12 47.30
C GLY A 86 -18.57 -7.13 47.12
N THR A 87 -18.74 -8.38 47.58
CA THR A 87 -17.77 -9.47 47.44
C THR A 87 -18.17 -10.39 46.28
N ALA A 88 -17.19 -10.74 45.45
CA ALA A 88 -17.39 -11.64 44.31
C ALA A 88 -17.74 -13.06 44.76
N LEU A 89 -18.78 -13.64 44.19
CA LEU A 89 -19.19 -15.01 44.43
C LEU A 89 -18.58 -15.95 43.36
N ALA A 90 -17.50 -16.62 43.73
CA ALA A 90 -16.81 -17.58 42.88
C ALA A 90 -17.45 -18.96 42.91
N SER A 91 -17.26 -19.74 41.83
CA SER A 91 -17.70 -21.15 41.72
C SER A 91 -19.21 -21.36 41.88
N LYS A 92 -20.02 -20.33 41.58
CA LYS A 92 -21.49 -20.40 41.62
C LYS A 92 -22.03 -20.63 40.20
N GLN A 93 -23.12 -21.39 40.12
CA GLN A 93 -23.80 -21.64 38.84
C GLN A 93 -24.75 -20.49 38.51
N VAL A 94 -24.64 -19.96 37.30
CA VAL A 94 -25.56 -18.97 36.74
C VAL A 94 -26.22 -19.54 35.50
N ILE A 95 -27.54 -19.46 35.43
CA ILE A 95 -28.33 -19.86 34.25
C ILE A 95 -28.55 -18.64 33.38
N PHE A 96 -28.18 -18.74 32.10
CA PHE A 96 -28.49 -17.76 31.07
C PHE A 96 -29.66 -18.30 30.25
N ASN A 97 -30.71 -17.51 30.07
CA ASN A 97 -31.76 -17.80 29.11
C ASN A 97 -31.64 -16.85 27.94
N VAL A 98 -31.34 -17.40 26.74
CA VAL A 98 -31.20 -16.63 25.51
C VAL A 98 -32.01 -17.33 24.43
N ASP A 99 -32.91 -16.62 23.78
CA ASP A 99 -33.76 -17.15 22.71
C ASP A 99 -34.50 -18.44 23.14
N GLY A 100 -35.07 -18.43 24.36
CA GLY A 100 -35.80 -19.55 24.95
C GLY A 100 -34.94 -20.76 25.37
N LYS A 101 -33.60 -20.69 25.24
CA LYS A 101 -32.68 -21.75 25.61
C LYS A 101 -31.87 -21.42 26.85
N ASN A 102 -31.75 -22.40 27.75
CA ASN A 102 -31.01 -22.29 29.01
C ASN A 102 -29.57 -22.79 28.82
N TYR A 103 -28.62 -22.04 29.37
CA TYR A 103 -27.19 -22.37 29.40
C TYR A 103 -26.65 -22.13 30.81
N THR A 104 -26.01 -23.10 31.40
CA THR A 104 -25.39 -22.97 32.75
C THR A 104 -23.92 -22.66 32.63
N LYS A 105 -23.45 -21.64 33.35
CA LYS A 105 -22.04 -21.26 33.47
C LYS A 105 -21.67 -21.07 34.91
N THR A 106 -20.40 -21.33 35.27
CA THR A 106 -19.88 -21.16 36.62
C THR A 106 -19.09 -19.84 36.70
N THR A 107 -19.25 -19.12 37.81
CA THR A 107 -18.51 -17.90 38.07
C THR A 107 -17.02 -18.21 38.37
N ASP A 108 -16.13 -17.37 37.84
CA ASP A 108 -14.70 -17.38 38.14
C ASP A 108 -14.38 -16.73 39.48
N SER A 109 -13.10 -16.60 39.82
CA SER A 109 -12.63 -16.00 41.09
C SER A 109 -13.01 -14.54 41.28
N ALA A 110 -13.38 -13.83 40.17
CA ALA A 110 -13.84 -12.46 40.19
C ALA A 110 -15.40 -12.35 40.16
N GLY A 111 -16.09 -13.49 40.29
CA GLY A 111 -17.55 -13.57 40.27
C GLY A 111 -18.16 -13.44 38.88
N HIS A 112 -17.37 -13.58 37.80
CA HIS A 112 -17.89 -13.46 36.44
C HIS A 112 -18.26 -14.83 35.85
N ALA A 113 -19.47 -14.91 35.27
CA ALA A 113 -19.87 -16.02 34.41
C ALA A 113 -19.99 -15.52 32.96
N THR A 114 -19.40 -16.24 32.00
CA THR A 114 -19.42 -15.85 30.58
C THR A 114 -20.02 -16.95 29.71
N LEU A 115 -21.03 -16.59 28.93
CA LEU A 115 -21.63 -17.42 27.89
C LEU A 115 -21.08 -16.95 26.52
N ASN A 116 -20.38 -17.84 25.81
CA ASN A 116 -19.98 -17.62 24.43
C ASN A 116 -21.02 -18.24 23.50
N ILE A 117 -21.70 -17.44 22.68
CA ILE A 117 -22.84 -17.87 21.84
C ILE A 117 -22.78 -17.26 20.45
N LYS A 118 -23.32 -17.98 19.46
CA LYS A 118 -23.55 -17.47 18.10
C LYS A 118 -25.04 -17.31 17.87
N LEU A 119 -25.44 -16.09 17.51
CA LEU A 119 -26.84 -15.74 17.23
C LEU A 119 -26.96 -15.17 15.81
N SER A 120 -28.13 -15.26 15.22
CA SER A 120 -28.47 -14.59 13.97
C SER A 120 -28.63 -13.08 14.17
N ASN A 121 -28.65 -12.32 13.08
CA ASN A 121 -28.91 -10.87 13.13
C ASN A 121 -30.25 -10.60 13.81
N GLY A 122 -30.28 -9.76 14.85
CA GLY A 122 -31.47 -9.45 15.63
C GLY A 122 -31.13 -8.79 16.97
N ILE A 123 -32.19 -8.54 17.74
CA ILE A 123 -32.11 -8.06 19.12
C ILE A 123 -32.73 -9.12 20.01
N TYR A 124 -31.96 -9.53 21.02
CA TYR A 124 -32.35 -10.58 21.98
C TYR A 124 -32.27 -10.03 23.39
N THR A 125 -33.11 -10.56 24.29
CA THR A 125 -32.96 -10.36 25.73
C THR A 125 -32.28 -11.62 26.31
N ALA A 126 -31.20 -11.42 27.04
CA ALA A 126 -30.59 -12.48 27.84
C ALA A 126 -31.09 -12.32 29.29
N GLY A 127 -31.83 -13.28 29.80
CA GLY A 127 -32.14 -13.40 31.23
C GLY A 127 -31.03 -14.13 31.96
N PHE A 128 -30.74 -13.74 33.19
CA PHE A 128 -29.73 -14.37 34.05
C PHE A 128 -30.36 -14.76 35.38
N PHE A 129 -30.02 -15.95 35.90
CA PHE A 129 -30.60 -16.45 37.13
C PHE A 129 -29.53 -17.13 37.99
N PHE A 130 -29.40 -16.68 39.21
CA PHE A 130 -28.68 -17.40 40.28
C PHE A 130 -29.75 -17.88 41.27
N LEU A 131 -29.82 -19.18 41.47
CA LEU A 131 -30.89 -19.79 42.28
C LEU A 131 -30.64 -19.69 43.80
N GLY A 132 -29.54 -19.03 44.17
CA GLY A 132 -29.09 -19.01 45.56
C GLY A 132 -28.43 -20.30 46.01
N ASP A 133 -27.93 -20.29 47.24
CA ASP A 133 -27.38 -21.45 47.93
C ASP A 133 -27.63 -21.37 49.44
N ASN A 134 -26.89 -22.12 50.24
CA ASN A 134 -27.09 -22.15 51.70
C ASN A 134 -26.85 -20.81 52.38
N ASP A 135 -25.92 -19.98 51.79
CA ASP A 135 -25.42 -18.75 52.38
C ASP A 135 -25.93 -17.47 51.67
N THR A 136 -26.51 -17.63 50.48
CA THR A 136 -26.79 -16.51 49.61
C THR A 136 -28.19 -16.63 48.99
N ASN A 137 -28.93 -15.53 49.00
CA ASN A 137 -30.24 -15.39 48.36
C ASN A 137 -30.15 -15.47 46.84
N PRO A 138 -31.22 -15.94 46.15
CA PRO A 138 -31.28 -15.91 44.69
C PRO A 138 -31.28 -14.50 44.15
N SER A 139 -30.79 -14.33 42.91
CA SER A 139 -30.88 -13.08 42.18
C SER A 139 -31.05 -13.31 40.69
N ASN A 140 -31.62 -12.36 40.02
CA ASN A 140 -31.79 -12.39 38.56
C ASN A 140 -31.50 -11.02 37.93
N GLY A 141 -31.39 -11.00 36.63
CA GLY A 141 -31.18 -9.79 35.85
C GLY A 141 -31.36 -10.05 34.36
N SER A 142 -31.29 -9.01 33.57
CA SER A 142 -31.29 -9.15 32.11
C SER A 142 -30.44 -8.09 31.44
N SER A 143 -30.07 -8.35 30.20
CA SER A 143 -29.41 -7.38 29.31
C SER A 143 -29.83 -7.58 27.87
N LEU A 144 -29.67 -6.53 27.06
CA LEU A 144 -29.90 -6.60 25.62
C LEU A 144 -28.65 -7.09 24.86
N ILE A 145 -28.90 -7.99 23.89
CA ILE A 145 -27.90 -8.45 22.96
C ILE A 145 -28.29 -7.97 21.56
N THR A 146 -27.51 -7.09 20.98
CA THR A 146 -27.71 -6.61 19.62
C THR A 146 -26.75 -7.32 18.67
N ILE A 147 -27.24 -8.20 17.82
CA ILE A 147 -26.44 -8.89 16.81
C ILE A 147 -26.62 -8.17 15.46
N LYS A 148 -25.52 -7.67 14.92
CA LYS A 148 -25.49 -6.93 13.66
C LYS A 148 -25.04 -7.84 12.50
N SER A 149 -25.39 -7.48 11.27
CA SER A 149 -24.85 -8.12 10.09
C SER A 149 -23.35 -7.89 10.00
N PRO A 150 -22.55 -8.92 9.65
CA PRO A 150 -21.13 -8.78 9.52
C PRO A 150 -20.74 -7.91 8.30
N VAL A 151 -19.56 -7.32 8.36
CA VAL A 151 -19.07 -6.45 7.31
C VAL A 151 -18.46 -7.27 6.17
N LYS A 152 -19.09 -7.27 5.00
CA LYS A 152 -18.52 -7.89 3.80
C LYS A 152 -17.26 -7.15 3.36
N THR A 153 -16.21 -7.91 3.02
CA THR A 153 -14.95 -7.37 2.51
C THR A 153 -14.65 -7.83 1.09
N SER A 154 -13.73 -7.14 0.44
CA SER A 154 -13.13 -7.60 -0.81
C SER A 154 -11.64 -7.23 -0.85
N LEU A 155 -10.82 -8.17 -1.35
CA LEU A 155 -9.41 -7.96 -1.67
C LEU A 155 -9.26 -7.69 -3.15
N LYS A 156 -8.65 -6.55 -3.50
CA LYS A 156 -8.43 -6.14 -4.90
C LYS A 156 -6.96 -5.85 -5.13
N ILE A 157 -6.45 -6.19 -6.33
CA ILE A 157 -5.14 -5.70 -6.76
C ILE A 157 -5.16 -4.16 -6.80
N ALA A 158 -4.20 -3.54 -6.11
CA ALA A 158 -4.17 -2.09 -5.97
C ALA A 158 -3.54 -1.39 -7.17
N ASP A 159 -2.59 -2.04 -7.83
CA ASP A 159 -1.89 -1.47 -8.98
C ASP A 159 -1.45 -2.56 -9.98
N LYS A 160 -2.00 -2.51 -11.19
CA LYS A 160 -1.70 -3.46 -12.29
C LYS A 160 -0.51 -3.03 -13.16
N ASP A 161 -0.02 -1.79 -12.99
CA ASP A 161 1.02 -1.20 -13.83
C ASP A 161 2.43 -1.40 -13.27
N ILE A 162 2.55 -2.04 -12.10
CA ILE A 162 3.84 -2.33 -11.45
C ILE A 162 4.72 -3.17 -12.38
N ASN A 163 6.01 -2.80 -12.43
CA ASN A 163 6.98 -3.47 -13.26
C ASN A 163 7.58 -4.69 -12.57
N TYR A 164 7.46 -5.84 -13.23
CA TYR A 164 8.10 -7.09 -12.77
C TYR A 164 9.15 -7.52 -13.78
N ARG A 165 10.39 -7.62 -13.34
CA ARG A 165 11.54 -8.05 -14.16
C ARG A 165 12.51 -8.87 -13.33
N GLN A 166 13.08 -9.92 -13.90
CA GLN A 166 14.13 -10.71 -13.24
C GLN A 166 15.31 -9.81 -12.81
N GLY A 167 15.73 -9.97 -11.55
CA GLY A 167 16.78 -9.15 -10.95
C GLY A 167 16.30 -7.85 -10.32
N LEU A 168 14.97 -7.59 -10.33
CA LEU A 168 14.34 -6.52 -9.55
C LEU A 168 13.62 -7.11 -8.33
N LYS A 169 13.57 -6.33 -7.25
CA LYS A 169 12.74 -6.58 -6.07
C LYS A 169 11.50 -5.73 -6.20
N SER A 170 10.47 -6.26 -6.88
CA SER A 170 9.24 -5.51 -7.19
C SER A 170 8.20 -5.68 -6.11
N VAL A 171 7.47 -4.60 -5.80
CA VAL A 171 6.36 -4.64 -4.85
C VAL A 171 5.11 -5.26 -5.47
N PHE A 172 4.33 -6.03 -4.69
CA PHE A 172 2.98 -6.49 -5.04
C PHE A 172 2.02 -5.96 -3.98
N ILE A 173 0.96 -5.27 -4.39
CA ILE A 173 0.07 -4.53 -3.49
C ILE A 173 -1.37 -4.92 -3.73
N VAL A 174 -2.07 -5.27 -2.65
CA VAL A 174 -3.53 -5.44 -2.63
C VAL A 174 -4.16 -4.42 -1.70
N ARG A 175 -5.46 -4.21 -1.84
CA ARG A 175 -6.23 -3.38 -0.93
C ARG A 175 -7.43 -4.15 -0.41
N LEU A 176 -7.55 -4.25 0.91
CA LEU A 176 -8.71 -4.79 1.62
C LEU A 176 -9.69 -3.66 1.87
N VAL A 177 -10.91 -3.83 1.38
CA VAL A 177 -11.96 -2.81 1.50
C VAL A 177 -13.29 -3.44 1.91
N THR A 178 -14.13 -2.65 2.56
CA THR A 178 -15.54 -2.97 2.82
C THR A 178 -16.36 -2.88 1.53
N SER A 179 -17.61 -3.29 1.57
CA SER A 179 -18.58 -3.11 0.47
C SER A 179 -18.76 -1.66 0.05
N THR A 180 -18.59 -0.70 0.96
CA THR A 180 -18.65 0.76 0.71
C THR A 180 -17.35 1.31 0.11
N GLY A 181 -16.28 0.50 -0.02
CA GLY A 181 -14.98 0.93 -0.54
C GLY A 181 -14.03 1.52 0.49
N SER A 182 -14.43 1.58 1.76
CA SER A 182 -13.57 2.03 2.86
C SER A 182 -12.44 1.03 3.11
N GLY A 183 -11.21 1.51 3.35
CA GLY A 183 -10.06 0.65 3.64
C GLY A 183 -10.18 0.00 5.02
N VAL A 184 -9.87 -1.30 5.11
CA VAL A 184 -9.84 -2.04 6.39
C VAL A 184 -8.40 -2.13 6.87
N SER A 185 -8.10 -1.50 8.00
CA SER A 185 -6.76 -1.36 8.58
C SER A 185 -6.45 -2.45 9.60
N GLY A 186 -5.16 -2.73 9.82
CA GLY A 186 -4.69 -3.60 10.91
C GLY A 186 -4.96 -5.09 10.70
N LYS A 187 -5.37 -5.52 9.50
CA LYS A 187 -5.73 -6.91 9.22
C LYS A 187 -4.63 -7.62 8.44
N THR A 188 -4.35 -8.87 8.80
CA THR A 188 -3.34 -9.70 8.13
C THR A 188 -3.88 -10.25 6.83
N VAL A 189 -3.16 -9.98 5.74
CA VAL A 189 -3.38 -10.59 4.43
C VAL A 189 -2.28 -11.61 4.16
N THR A 190 -2.66 -12.81 3.79
CA THR A 190 -1.75 -13.89 3.39
C THR A 190 -1.64 -13.93 1.86
N PHE A 191 -0.42 -14.12 1.35
CA PHE A 191 -0.14 -14.26 -0.07
C PHE A 191 0.53 -15.61 -0.33
N ASN A 192 0.21 -16.23 -1.47
CA ASN A 192 0.92 -17.42 -1.95
C ASN A 192 1.43 -17.18 -3.37
N VAL A 193 2.72 -17.39 -3.57
CA VAL A 193 3.40 -17.24 -4.85
C VAL A 193 4.31 -18.45 -5.06
N ASN A 194 3.99 -19.31 -6.02
CA ASN A 194 4.79 -20.49 -6.32
C ASN A 194 5.07 -21.35 -5.06
N ASN A 195 4.02 -21.66 -4.30
CA ASN A 195 4.03 -22.41 -3.03
C ASN A 195 4.78 -21.73 -1.86
N LYS A 196 5.26 -20.51 -2.07
CA LYS A 196 5.85 -19.70 -0.99
C LYS A 196 4.82 -18.78 -0.38
N LYS A 197 4.64 -18.86 0.93
CA LYS A 197 3.72 -18.02 1.71
C LYS A 197 4.41 -16.72 2.16
N TYR A 198 3.66 -15.63 2.14
CA TYR A 198 4.03 -14.31 2.65
C TYR A 198 2.83 -13.75 3.40
N SER A 199 3.07 -12.82 4.32
CA SER A 199 2.01 -12.08 5.00
C SER A 199 2.36 -10.60 5.10
N ALA A 200 1.33 -9.76 5.16
CA ALA A 200 1.48 -8.34 5.42
C ALA A 200 0.21 -7.81 6.11
N VAL A 201 0.39 -6.84 7.00
CA VAL A 201 -0.72 -6.17 7.69
C VAL A 201 -1.17 -4.97 6.86
N THR A 202 -2.47 -4.73 6.79
CA THR A 202 -3.05 -3.60 6.07
C THR A 202 -2.78 -2.27 6.80
N ASP A 203 -2.40 -1.25 6.04
CA ASP A 203 -2.22 0.11 6.54
C ASP A 203 -3.56 0.82 6.81
N LYS A 204 -3.52 2.07 7.30
CA LYS A 204 -4.71 2.91 7.59
C LYS A 204 -5.67 3.08 6.41
N LYS A 205 -5.21 2.83 5.17
CA LYS A 205 -6.02 2.90 3.94
C LYS A 205 -6.40 1.52 3.39
N GLY A 206 -6.07 0.46 4.11
CA GLY A 206 -6.35 -0.93 3.73
C GLY A 206 -5.35 -1.56 2.76
N TYR A 207 -4.17 -0.97 2.52
CA TYR A 207 -3.15 -1.55 1.64
C TYR A 207 -2.26 -2.53 2.39
N ALA A 208 -2.09 -3.75 1.81
CA ALA A 208 -1.08 -4.71 2.21
C ALA A 208 -0.11 -4.96 1.05
N GLN A 209 1.19 -5.01 1.32
CA GLN A 209 2.21 -5.16 0.29
C GLN A 209 3.29 -6.16 0.66
N ILE A 210 3.76 -6.89 -0.34
CA ILE A 210 4.92 -7.79 -0.25
C ILE A 210 5.93 -7.45 -1.35
N PHE A 211 7.16 -7.93 -1.20
CA PHE A 211 8.19 -7.78 -2.22
C PHE A 211 8.50 -9.12 -2.88
N LEU A 212 8.54 -9.13 -4.21
CA LEU A 212 8.77 -10.31 -5.02
C LEU A 212 10.07 -10.16 -5.82
N SER A 213 10.94 -11.19 -5.73
CA SER A 213 12.14 -11.34 -6.57
C SER A 213 12.01 -12.66 -7.32
N LEU A 214 11.50 -12.59 -8.55
CA LEU A 214 11.13 -13.77 -9.35
C LEU A 214 12.01 -13.89 -10.60
N LYS A 215 12.21 -15.12 -11.08
CA LYS A 215 12.82 -15.40 -12.40
C LYS A 215 11.84 -15.02 -13.51
N LYS A 216 12.31 -14.92 -14.77
CA LYS A 216 11.44 -14.72 -15.93
C LYS A 216 10.35 -15.80 -15.98
N GLY A 217 9.11 -15.38 -16.17
CA GLY A 217 7.96 -16.31 -16.21
C GLY A 217 6.64 -15.61 -15.90
N THR A 218 5.58 -16.40 -15.81
CA THR A 218 4.26 -15.94 -15.35
C THR A 218 3.92 -16.67 -14.07
N TYR A 219 3.52 -15.93 -13.05
CA TYR A 219 3.24 -16.44 -11.70
C TYR A 219 1.86 -16.00 -11.26
N ARG A 220 1.06 -16.97 -10.82
CA ARG A 220 -0.21 -16.67 -10.15
C ARG A 220 0.11 -16.31 -8.69
N VAL A 221 -0.25 -15.10 -8.29
CA VAL A 221 -0.22 -14.64 -6.91
C VAL A 221 -1.62 -14.74 -6.37
N SER A 222 -1.88 -15.65 -5.45
CA SER A 222 -3.13 -15.72 -4.69
C SER A 222 -2.97 -14.96 -3.37
N TYR A 223 -4.04 -14.35 -2.90
CA TYR A 223 -4.07 -13.59 -1.66
C TYR A 223 -5.41 -13.76 -0.96
N SER A 224 -5.39 -13.79 0.38
CA SER A 224 -6.56 -14.02 1.21
C SER A 224 -6.50 -13.26 2.52
N PHE A 225 -7.65 -12.88 2.99
CA PHE A 225 -7.92 -12.40 4.35
C PHE A 225 -8.91 -13.39 4.99
N SER A 226 -8.59 -13.92 6.15
CA SER A 226 -9.49 -14.75 6.96
C SER A 226 -10.45 -13.87 7.76
N SER A 227 -11.65 -14.38 8.04
CA SER A 227 -12.62 -13.63 8.87
C SER A 227 -12.03 -13.20 10.19
N ASP A 228 -12.25 -11.96 10.56
CA ASP A 228 -11.82 -11.34 11.81
C ASP A 228 -12.85 -10.26 12.18
N CYS A 229 -13.62 -10.51 13.24
CA CYS A 229 -14.78 -9.73 13.64
C CYS A 229 -14.52 -8.22 13.60
N PRO A 230 -15.42 -7.44 12.98
CA PRO A 230 -16.70 -7.82 12.37
C PRO A 230 -16.60 -8.18 10.87
N TYR A 231 -15.41 -8.41 10.33
CA TYR A 231 -15.15 -8.53 8.89
C TYR A 231 -15.19 -9.98 8.41
N LEU A 232 -15.92 -10.24 7.33
CA LEU A 232 -15.92 -11.53 6.64
C LEU A 232 -14.66 -11.72 5.78
N SER A 233 -14.28 -12.97 5.56
CA SER A 233 -13.16 -13.35 4.72
C SER A 233 -13.32 -12.88 3.27
N SER A 234 -12.19 -12.68 2.60
CA SER A 234 -12.15 -12.40 1.17
C SER A 234 -10.83 -12.88 0.55
N SER A 235 -10.86 -13.21 -0.74
CA SER A 235 -9.70 -13.71 -1.45
C SER A 235 -9.69 -13.24 -2.90
N GLY A 236 -8.53 -13.40 -3.56
CA GLY A 236 -8.37 -13.11 -4.97
C GLY A 236 -7.07 -13.68 -5.53
N SER A 237 -6.84 -13.47 -6.82
CA SER A 237 -5.58 -13.82 -7.46
C SER A 237 -5.27 -12.88 -8.63
N TYR A 238 -3.97 -12.75 -8.96
CA TYR A 238 -3.49 -11.97 -10.07
C TYR A 238 -2.27 -12.63 -10.71
N ASN A 239 -2.20 -12.61 -12.05
CA ASN A 239 -1.06 -13.16 -12.79
C ASN A 239 0.00 -12.10 -13.02
N VAL A 240 1.17 -12.29 -12.41
CA VAL A 240 2.35 -11.45 -12.56
C VAL A 240 3.22 -11.99 -13.68
N LYS A 241 3.46 -11.17 -14.73
CA LYS A 241 4.38 -11.50 -15.83
C LYS A 241 5.74 -10.87 -15.61
N VAL A 242 6.74 -11.68 -15.30
CA VAL A 242 8.12 -11.26 -15.05
C VAL A 242 8.94 -11.29 -16.33
N LYS A 243 9.53 -10.16 -16.70
CA LYS A 243 10.33 -9.97 -17.93
C LYS A 243 11.75 -10.51 -17.76
N SER A 244 12.48 -10.64 -18.88
CA SER A 244 13.92 -11.00 -18.91
C SER A 244 14.77 -10.01 -18.11
N PRO A 245 15.93 -10.43 -17.58
CA PRO A 245 16.85 -9.53 -16.88
C PRO A 245 17.41 -8.45 -17.82
N MET A 246 17.92 -7.38 -17.23
CA MET A 246 18.66 -6.33 -17.95
C MET A 246 20.16 -6.64 -17.97
N SER A 247 20.86 -6.14 -19.00
CA SER A 247 22.32 -6.07 -18.97
C SER A 247 22.81 -5.04 -17.95
N LYS A 248 24.10 -5.09 -17.58
CA LYS A 248 24.72 -4.08 -16.69
C LYS A 248 24.56 -2.67 -17.25
N GLY A 249 24.40 -1.69 -16.35
CA GLY A 249 24.19 -0.29 -16.68
C GLY A 249 25.43 0.52 -17.05
N ASN A 250 26.51 -0.13 -17.46
CA ASN A 250 27.77 0.52 -17.78
C ASN A 250 27.70 1.29 -19.10
N GLY A 251 27.77 2.59 -19.07
CA GLY A 251 27.54 3.39 -20.28
C GLY A 251 27.80 4.88 -20.15
N TYR A 252 27.25 5.61 -21.11
CA TYR A 252 27.49 7.03 -21.26
C TYR A 252 26.22 7.77 -21.71
N TRP A 253 26.04 8.98 -21.23
CA TRP A 253 25.23 9.96 -21.94
C TRP A 253 26.01 10.51 -23.14
N MET A 254 25.31 10.74 -24.23
CA MET A 254 25.90 11.20 -25.48
C MET A 254 25.00 12.26 -26.14
N TRP A 255 25.57 13.43 -26.45
CA TRP A 255 24.90 14.43 -27.26
C TRP A 255 24.73 13.96 -28.70
N ALA A 256 23.81 14.61 -29.42
CA ALA A 256 23.46 14.29 -30.81
C ALA A 256 24.72 14.11 -31.71
N GLY A 257 25.67 15.04 -31.66
CA GLY A 257 26.89 15.03 -32.44
C GLY A 257 27.77 13.79 -32.24
N GLY A 258 27.63 13.11 -31.13
CA GLY A 258 28.40 11.90 -30.81
C GLY A 258 28.23 10.76 -31.81
N ILE A 259 27.15 10.71 -32.59
CA ILE A 259 26.93 9.70 -33.63
C ILE A 259 27.98 9.79 -34.76
N LYS A 260 28.58 10.94 -34.98
CA LYS A 260 29.60 11.20 -35.99
C LYS A 260 31.03 10.92 -35.48
N THR A 261 31.28 11.06 -34.17
CA THR A 261 32.63 11.11 -33.60
C THR A 261 32.99 9.86 -32.78
N VAL A 262 31.97 9.12 -32.26
CA VAL A 262 32.24 7.99 -31.36
C VAL A 262 32.69 6.73 -32.11
N ASN A 263 33.77 6.10 -31.61
CA ASN A 263 34.21 4.79 -32.09
C ASN A 263 33.56 3.66 -31.28
N LEU A 264 32.56 3.01 -31.88
CA LEU A 264 31.79 1.93 -31.24
C LEU A 264 32.66 0.69 -30.94
N LYS A 265 33.70 0.38 -31.75
CA LYS A 265 34.65 -0.72 -31.51
C LYS A 265 35.42 -0.48 -30.21
N THR A 266 35.93 0.73 -30.04
CA THR A 266 36.64 1.14 -28.82
C THR A 266 35.73 1.08 -27.59
N LEU A 267 34.47 1.55 -27.69
CA LEU A 267 33.52 1.45 -26.58
C LEU A 267 33.24 0.00 -26.18
N LYS A 268 33.05 -0.91 -27.16
CA LYS A 268 32.92 -2.35 -26.91
C LYS A 268 34.14 -2.91 -26.19
N GLN A 269 35.36 -2.60 -26.66
CA GLN A 269 36.60 -3.05 -26.04
C GLN A 269 36.79 -2.56 -24.61
N LYS A 270 36.19 -1.43 -24.24
CA LYS A 270 36.16 -0.88 -22.87
C LYS A 270 34.98 -1.41 -22.04
N GLY A 271 34.16 -2.33 -22.55
CA GLY A 271 33.05 -2.94 -21.81
C GLY A 271 31.78 -2.11 -21.73
N THR A 272 31.62 -1.09 -22.59
CA THR A 272 30.39 -0.29 -22.66
C THR A 272 29.20 -1.16 -23.07
N LYS A 273 28.10 -1.04 -22.36
CA LYS A 273 26.83 -1.76 -22.60
C LYS A 273 25.68 -0.83 -23.00
N GLN A 274 25.71 0.42 -22.57
CA GLN A 274 24.59 1.36 -22.73
C GLN A 274 25.08 2.69 -23.31
N ILE A 275 24.28 3.29 -24.21
CA ILE A 275 24.42 4.68 -24.64
C ILE A 275 23.05 5.36 -24.50
N PHE A 276 23.04 6.51 -23.84
CA PHE A 276 21.87 7.38 -23.73
C PHE A 276 22.03 8.51 -24.74
N LEU A 277 21.48 8.30 -25.95
CA LEU A 277 21.59 9.23 -27.07
C LEU A 277 20.53 10.34 -26.95
N ASN A 278 20.96 11.59 -26.95
CA ASN A 278 20.05 12.74 -26.94
C ASN A 278 19.12 12.71 -28.16
N SER A 279 17.84 12.89 -27.93
CA SER A 279 16.78 12.81 -28.95
C SER A 279 16.95 13.83 -30.09
N TYR A 280 17.64 14.94 -29.84
CA TYR A 280 17.95 15.95 -30.87
C TYR A 280 18.76 15.38 -32.04
N ALA A 281 19.38 14.19 -31.88
CA ALA A 281 20.04 13.51 -32.99
C ALA A 281 19.08 13.21 -34.16
N PHE A 282 17.79 13.00 -33.89
CA PHE A 282 16.78 12.77 -34.95
C PHE A 282 16.47 14.03 -35.76
N ASP A 283 16.48 15.19 -35.08
CA ASP A 283 16.25 16.48 -35.72
C ASP A 283 17.48 16.88 -36.54
N LEU A 284 18.68 16.62 -36.00
CA LEU A 284 19.96 17.04 -36.63
C LEU A 284 20.37 16.14 -37.80
N TYR A 285 20.12 14.84 -37.75
CA TYR A 285 20.65 13.88 -38.74
C TYR A 285 19.57 13.05 -39.44
N GLY A 286 18.31 13.25 -39.10
CA GLY A 286 17.21 12.48 -39.64
C GLY A 286 17.09 11.04 -39.14
N LYS A 287 15.89 10.52 -39.20
CA LYS A 287 15.53 9.20 -38.66
C LYS A 287 16.33 8.06 -39.28
N LYS A 288 16.58 8.06 -40.61
CA LYS A 288 17.30 7.01 -41.34
C LYS A 288 18.74 6.90 -40.84
N THR A 289 19.45 8.02 -40.71
CA THR A 289 20.85 8.07 -40.23
C THR A 289 20.95 7.55 -38.79
N VAL A 290 20.09 8.04 -37.89
CA VAL A 290 20.13 7.65 -36.48
C VAL A 290 19.79 6.18 -36.29
N THR A 291 18.78 5.65 -37.01
CA THR A 291 18.42 4.21 -36.89
C THR A 291 19.50 3.31 -37.45
N SER A 292 20.19 3.71 -38.53
CA SER A 292 21.36 2.96 -39.07
C SER A 292 22.48 2.94 -38.05
N TRP A 293 22.78 4.05 -37.39
CA TRP A 293 23.76 4.12 -36.33
C TRP A 293 23.40 3.25 -35.11
N ILE A 294 22.12 3.27 -34.68
CA ILE A 294 21.60 2.41 -33.61
C ILE A 294 21.80 0.92 -33.98
N ALA A 295 21.51 0.54 -35.22
CA ALA A 295 21.74 -0.83 -35.71
C ALA A 295 23.23 -1.21 -35.67
N LYS A 296 24.14 -0.28 -36.02
CA LYS A 296 25.57 -0.46 -35.89
C LYS A 296 26.02 -0.65 -34.44
N ALA A 297 25.51 0.20 -33.51
CA ALA A 297 25.79 0.07 -32.08
C ALA A 297 25.36 -1.31 -31.53
N LYS A 298 24.18 -1.79 -31.94
CA LYS A 298 23.66 -3.12 -31.56
C LYS A 298 24.60 -4.26 -32.02
N LYS A 299 25.22 -4.18 -33.23
CA LYS A 299 26.21 -5.18 -33.70
C LYS A 299 27.46 -5.23 -32.78
N TYR A 300 27.80 -4.13 -32.11
CA TYR A 300 28.86 -4.10 -31.10
C TYR A 300 28.38 -4.51 -29.69
N GLY A 301 27.12 -4.95 -29.54
CA GLY A 301 26.53 -5.35 -28.26
C GLY A 301 26.23 -4.17 -27.33
N ILE A 302 26.06 -2.96 -27.90
CA ILE A 302 25.74 -1.72 -27.18
C ILE A 302 24.28 -1.41 -27.38
N SER A 303 23.54 -1.31 -26.28
CA SER A 303 22.14 -0.90 -26.23
C SER A 303 22.03 0.61 -26.29
N VAL A 304 21.16 1.14 -27.17
CA VAL A 304 20.92 2.57 -27.29
C VAL A 304 19.57 2.92 -26.70
N HIS A 305 19.58 3.85 -25.74
CA HIS A 305 18.42 4.46 -25.13
C HIS A 305 18.25 5.87 -25.67
N ILE A 306 17.02 6.26 -26.02
CA ILE A 306 16.80 7.64 -26.43
C ILE A 306 16.60 8.50 -25.19
N TRP A 307 17.46 9.50 -25.03
CA TRP A 307 17.44 10.46 -23.95
C TRP A 307 16.51 11.61 -24.31
N VAL A 308 15.38 11.70 -23.62
CA VAL A 308 14.27 12.62 -23.86
C VAL A 308 14.13 13.61 -22.71
N GLN A 309 14.20 14.89 -23.01
CA GLN A 309 13.89 15.95 -22.04
C GLN A 309 12.37 16.08 -21.88
N ILE A 310 11.86 16.08 -20.64
CA ILE A 310 10.43 16.03 -20.34
C ILE A 310 9.88 17.43 -19.98
N PHE A 311 10.27 17.97 -18.84
CA PHE A 311 9.75 19.25 -18.34
C PHE A 311 10.78 20.40 -18.43
N TYR A 312 11.63 20.33 -19.44
CA TYR A 312 12.56 21.42 -19.79
C TYR A 312 12.71 21.54 -21.32
N GLU A 313 12.48 22.74 -21.84
CA GLU A 313 12.66 23.12 -23.25
C GLU A 313 13.20 24.57 -23.30
N GLY A 314 14.49 24.73 -22.90
CA GLY A 314 15.10 26.04 -22.71
C GLY A 314 14.62 26.75 -21.43
N LYS A 315 13.43 26.43 -20.96
CA LYS A 315 12.86 26.89 -19.70
C LYS A 315 12.12 25.76 -19.00
N TRP A 316 11.92 25.88 -17.69
CA TRP A 316 11.15 24.91 -16.91
C TRP A 316 9.67 24.96 -17.28
N ILE A 317 9.09 23.78 -17.51
CA ILE A 317 7.68 23.57 -17.78
C ILE A 317 7.07 22.86 -16.58
N LYS A 318 6.06 23.46 -15.96
CA LYS A 318 5.37 22.84 -14.83
C LYS A 318 4.25 21.93 -15.36
N PRO A 319 4.14 20.68 -14.89
CA PRO A 319 3.02 19.78 -15.27
C PRO A 319 1.73 20.09 -14.50
N LEU A 320 1.49 21.37 -14.21
CA LEU A 320 0.34 21.90 -13.50
C LEU A 320 -0.24 23.08 -14.26
N LYS A 321 -1.56 23.24 -14.19
CA LYS A 321 -2.28 24.42 -14.65
C LYS A 321 -2.09 25.61 -13.71
N SER A 322 -2.61 26.78 -14.06
CA SER A 322 -2.57 28.00 -13.23
C SER A 322 -3.28 27.84 -11.89
N ASP A 323 -4.35 27.05 -11.84
CA ASP A 323 -5.12 26.71 -10.63
C ASP A 323 -4.44 25.67 -9.74
N GLY A 324 -3.24 25.20 -10.07
CA GLY A 324 -2.50 24.17 -9.34
C GLY A 324 -2.97 22.73 -9.61
N SER A 325 -4.00 22.51 -10.41
CA SER A 325 -4.43 21.18 -10.83
C SER A 325 -3.47 20.55 -11.85
N LEU A 326 -3.53 19.22 -12.02
CA LEU A 326 -2.69 18.52 -12.98
C LEU A 326 -3.03 18.88 -14.42
N ASP A 327 -2.01 19.26 -15.20
CA ASP A 327 -2.17 19.50 -16.65
C ASP A 327 -2.08 18.18 -17.42
N TYR A 328 -3.20 17.48 -17.51
CA TYR A 328 -3.29 16.20 -18.21
C TYR A 328 -3.01 16.30 -19.71
N ASN A 329 -3.34 17.44 -20.34
CA ASN A 329 -3.11 17.66 -21.78
C ASN A 329 -1.62 17.79 -22.09
N LEU A 330 -0.91 18.61 -21.34
CA LEU A 330 0.54 18.72 -21.41
C LEU A 330 1.19 17.36 -21.17
N MET A 331 0.80 16.67 -20.09
CA MET A 331 1.37 15.36 -19.75
C MET A 331 1.11 14.33 -20.85
N LYS A 332 -0.10 14.28 -21.43
CA LYS A 332 -0.43 13.42 -22.58
C LYS A 332 0.50 13.67 -23.77
N LYS A 333 0.74 14.95 -24.13
CA LYS A 333 1.67 15.35 -25.20
C LYS A 333 3.09 14.84 -24.91
N LYS A 334 3.60 15.03 -23.69
CA LYS A 334 4.94 14.57 -23.30
C LYS A 334 5.03 13.03 -23.26
N VAL A 335 3.99 12.33 -22.78
CA VAL A 335 3.91 10.84 -22.83
C VAL A 335 3.97 10.35 -24.28
N SER A 336 3.23 10.97 -25.19
CA SER A 336 3.24 10.62 -26.62
C SER A 336 4.64 10.75 -27.24
N LYS A 337 5.44 11.77 -26.83
CA LYS A 337 6.84 11.93 -27.24
C LYS A 337 7.71 10.74 -26.76
N VAL A 338 7.56 10.31 -25.51
CA VAL A 338 8.28 9.15 -24.96
C VAL A 338 7.89 7.86 -25.68
N VAL A 339 6.60 7.66 -25.92
CA VAL A 339 6.06 6.50 -26.67
C VAL A 339 6.58 6.48 -28.12
N TYR A 340 6.62 7.63 -28.79
CA TYR A 340 7.17 7.76 -30.14
C TYR A 340 8.62 7.21 -30.23
N TYR A 341 9.51 7.69 -29.35
CA TYR A 341 10.90 7.23 -29.32
C TYR A 341 11.04 5.75 -28.94
N SER A 342 10.16 5.23 -28.10
CA SER A 342 10.17 3.82 -27.73
C SER A 342 9.86 2.88 -28.92
N LYS A 343 9.09 3.34 -29.92
CA LYS A 343 8.70 2.57 -31.10
C LYS A 343 9.79 2.49 -32.18
N ILE A 344 10.85 3.30 -32.09
CA ILE A 344 11.89 3.36 -33.10
C ILE A 344 12.65 2.01 -33.15
N LYS A 345 12.78 1.47 -34.36
CA LYS A 345 13.46 0.18 -34.61
C LYS A 345 14.89 0.19 -34.07
N GLY A 346 15.23 -0.82 -33.28
CA GLY A 346 16.57 -1.01 -32.70
C GLY A 346 16.80 -0.32 -31.36
N VAL A 347 15.96 0.64 -30.97
CA VAL A 347 16.04 1.30 -29.65
C VAL A 347 15.84 0.28 -28.54
N ALA A 348 16.72 0.25 -27.55
CA ALA A 348 16.65 -0.65 -26.42
C ALA A 348 15.75 -0.09 -25.29
N GLY A 349 15.73 1.24 -25.14
CA GLY A 349 14.97 1.90 -24.11
C GLY A 349 14.75 3.38 -24.34
N VAL A 350 14.00 3.99 -23.42
CA VAL A 350 13.80 5.44 -23.33
C VAL A 350 14.29 5.92 -21.97
N HIS A 351 14.98 7.05 -21.96
CA HIS A 351 15.53 7.69 -20.77
C HIS A 351 14.93 9.07 -20.60
N MET A 352 14.21 9.26 -19.52
CA MET A 352 13.52 10.51 -19.22
C MET A 352 14.40 11.39 -18.34
N ASP A 353 14.83 12.52 -18.88
CA ASP A 353 15.55 13.55 -18.15
C ASP A 353 14.67 14.77 -17.92
N TYR A 354 15.06 15.63 -16.99
CA TYR A 354 14.24 16.77 -16.53
C TYR A 354 12.83 16.34 -16.10
N LEU A 355 12.69 15.11 -15.63
CA LEU A 355 11.44 14.56 -15.09
C LEU A 355 11.22 15.06 -13.66
N ARG A 356 11.11 16.37 -13.51
CA ARG A 356 11.10 17.04 -12.22
C ARG A 356 10.70 18.52 -12.33
N PHE A 357 10.45 19.13 -11.20
CA PHE A 357 10.45 20.59 -11.05
C PHE A 357 11.89 21.12 -10.94
N GLY A 358 12.09 22.39 -11.24
CA GLY A 358 13.41 23.04 -11.20
C GLY A 358 13.82 23.51 -9.79
N GLY A 359 13.60 22.72 -8.75
CA GLY A 359 13.88 23.07 -7.36
C GLY A 359 12.69 23.71 -6.61
N THR A 360 11.54 23.82 -7.24
CA THR A 360 10.38 24.57 -6.72
C THR A 360 9.17 23.71 -6.40
N ALA A 361 9.32 22.39 -6.34
CA ALA A 361 8.17 21.48 -6.15
C ALA A 361 7.40 21.74 -4.86
N HIS A 362 8.09 22.08 -3.76
CA HIS A 362 7.50 22.43 -2.46
C HIS A 362 6.53 23.61 -2.49
N LYS A 363 6.57 24.42 -3.56
CA LYS A 363 5.63 25.56 -3.75
C LYS A 363 4.28 25.13 -4.32
N TYR A 364 4.07 23.84 -4.62
CA TYR A 364 2.87 23.34 -5.30
C TYR A 364 2.40 22.02 -4.67
N ASP A 365 1.21 22.00 -4.09
CA ASP A 365 0.64 20.83 -3.38
C ASP A 365 0.56 19.58 -4.25
N ASN A 366 0.27 19.74 -5.55
CA ASN A 366 0.14 18.63 -6.50
C ASN A 366 1.45 18.26 -7.21
N SER A 367 2.61 18.83 -6.85
CA SER A 367 3.87 18.62 -7.56
C SER A 367 4.28 17.14 -7.60
N VAL A 368 4.28 16.49 -6.46
CA VAL A 368 4.61 15.05 -6.33
C VAL A 368 3.61 14.17 -7.07
N LYS A 369 2.33 14.48 -6.94
CA LYS A 369 1.23 13.77 -7.63
C LYS A 369 1.37 13.86 -9.15
N ALA A 370 1.76 15.02 -9.67
CA ALA A 370 1.97 15.25 -11.11
C ALA A 370 3.13 14.40 -11.64
N ILE A 371 4.30 14.39 -10.98
CA ILE A 371 5.45 13.58 -11.40
C ILE A 371 5.11 12.09 -11.32
N ASN A 372 4.50 11.62 -10.23
CA ASN A 372 4.11 10.21 -10.07
C ASN A 372 3.09 9.77 -11.12
N TYR A 373 2.09 10.60 -11.41
CA TYR A 373 1.11 10.34 -12.47
C TYR A 373 1.79 10.22 -13.83
N PHE A 374 2.68 11.17 -14.17
CA PHE A 374 3.41 11.13 -15.43
C PHE A 374 4.24 9.86 -15.58
N VAL A 375 5.03 9.50 -14.57
CA VAL A 375 5.85 8.28 -14.59
C VAL A 375 5.00 7.03 -14.80
N LYS A 376 3.94 6.87 -14.01
CA LYS A 376 3.03 5.74 -14.14
C LYS A 376 2.44 5.66 -15.55
N LYS A 377 1.92 6.79 -16.05
CA LYS A 377 1.27 6.87 -17.37
C LYS A 377 2.25 6.61 -18.51
N ALA A 378 3.43 7.23 -18.50
CA ALA A 378 4.46 7.04 -19.52
C ALA A 378 4.90 5.57 -19.56
N CYS A 379 5.17 4.97 -18.41
CA CYS A 379 5.57 3.56 -18.33
C CYS A 379 4.47 2.61 -18.84
N ALA A 380 3.22 2.84 -18.48
CA ALA A 380 2.09 2.04 -18.95
C ALA A 380 1.92 2.13 -20.47
N GLU A 381 1.93 3.35 -21.04
CA GLU A 381 1.75 3.54 -22.48
C GLU A 381 2.93 2.99 -23.31
N VAL A 382 4.17 3.16 -22.85
CA VAL A 382 5.34 2.55 -23.50
C VAL A 382 5.23 1.02 -23.48
N ARG A 383 4.82 0.41 -22.36
CA ARG A 383 4.72 -1.05 -22.24
C ARG A 383 3.60 -1.66 -23.07
N LYS A 384 2.53 -0.94 -23.32
CA LYS A 384 1.47 -1.38 -24.26
C LYS A 384 2.03 -1.62 -25.67
N VAL A 385 2.93 -0.75 -26.13
CA VAL A 385 3.48 -0.82 -27.51
C VAL A 385 4.82 -1.56 -27.58
N ARG A 386 5.60 -1.54 -26.51
CA ARG A 386 6.92 -2.17 -26.41
C ARG A 386 7.13 -2.79 -25.01
N PRO A 387 6.56 -3.97 -24.72
CA PRO A 387 6.59 -4.60 -23.39
C PRO A 387 7.99 -4.77 -22.79
N ASN A 388 9.01 -4.98 -23.63
CA ASN A 388 10.40 -5.19 -23.22
C ASN A 388 11.28 -3.92 -23.25
N CYS A 389 10.71 -2.76 -23.63
CA CYS A 389 11.45 -1.50 -23.59
C CYS A 389 11.95 -1.22 -22.17
N ILE A 390 13.23 -0.85 -22.05
CA ILE A 390 13.78 -0.40 -20.76
C ILE A 390 13.42 1.07 -20.58
N ILE A 391 12.80 1.39 -19.47
CA ILE A 391 12.36 2.75 -19.15
C ILE A 391 13.16 3.24 -17.95
N SER A 392 13.93 4.29 -18.15
CA SER A 392 14.78 4.88 -17.12
C SER A 392 14.53 6.37 -16.93
N ALA A 393 14.94 6.89 -15.79
CA ALA A 393 14.87 8.33 -15.51
C ALA A 393 16.15 8.83 -14.83
N ALA A 394 16.61 10.03 -15.23
CA ALA A 394 17.56 10.80 -14.46
C ALA A 394 16.87 11.40 -13.23
N ILE A 395 17.52 11.29 -12.09
CA ILE A 395 17.02 11.85 -10.82
C ILE A 395 18.10 12.68 -10.13
N MET A 396 17.68 13.61 -9.29
CA MET A 396 18.61 14.41 -8.50
C MET A 396 19.25 13.55 -7.42
N PRO A 397 20.50 13.80 -6.99
CA PRO A 397 21.26 12.92 -6.12
C PRO A 397 21.04 13.19 -4.62
N GLU A 398 19.99 13.91 -4.26
CA GLU A 398 19.65 14.28 -2.87
C GLU A 398 18.48 13.41 -2.38
N PRO A 399 18.71 12.18 -1.93
CA PRO A 399 17.66 11.19 -1.70
C PRO A 399 16.63 11.59 -0.65
N GLU A 400 16.97 12.46 0.29
CA GLU A 400 16.04 12.97 1.30
C GLU A 400 15.22 14.15 0.79
N MET A 401 15.77 14.93 -0.14
CA MET A 401 15.19 16.17 -0.64
C MET A 401 14.50 16.06 -1.99
N ASN A 402 14.63 14.91 -2.68
CA ASN A 402 14.07 14.70 -4.02
C ASN A 402 12.58 15.02 -4.10
N LYS A 403 11.82 14.58 -3.13
CA LYS A 403 10.38 14.83 -3.07
C LYS A 403 10.07 16.30 -2.84
N TYR A 404 10.78 16.93 -1.92
CA TYR A 404 10.55 18.31 -1.50
C TYR A 404 10.90 19.33 -2.61
N TYR A 405 12.11 19.24 -3.19
CA TYR A 405 12.54 20.22 -4.19
C TYR A 405 12.11 19.88 -5.62
N TYR A 406 12.01 18.60 -5.96
CA TYR A 406 11.90 18.16 -7.35
C TYR A 406 10.61 17.41 -7.67
N GLY A 407 9.81 17.05 -6.66
CA GLY A 407 8.60 16.26 -6.82
C GLY A 407 8.88 14.77 -7.11
N GLN A 408 10.15 14.33 -6.99
CA GLN A 408 10.60 12.97 -7.30
C GLN A 408 10.40 12.05 -6.07
N ASP A 409 9.26 11.40 -5.99
CA ASP A 409 8.97 10.38 -4.96
C ASP A 409 9.55 9.02 -5.39
N ILE A 410 10.79 8.77 -4.99
CA ILE A 410 11.57 7.61 -5.43
C ILE A 410 10.87 6.28 -5.17
N PRO A 411 10.32 6.00 -3.95
CA PRO A 411 9.58 4.75 -3.70
C PRO A 411 8.40 4.53 -4.65
N THR A 412 7.71 5.58 -5.06
CA THR A 412 6.58 5.49 -5.99
C THR A 412 7.04 5.36 -7.44
N MET A 413 7.98 6.19 -7.90
CA MET A 413 8.47 6.17 -9.27
C MET A 413 9.11 4.82 -9.64
N THR A 414 9.85 4.22 -8.71
CA THR A 414 10.56 2.95 -8.92
C THR A 414 9.68 1.72 -9.01
N LYS A 415 8.40 1.82 -8.66
CA LYS A 415 7.41 0.76 -8.94
C LYS A 415 7.20 0.54 -10.44
N TYR A 416 7.37 1.59 -11.23
CA TYR A 416 7.06 1.60 -12.66
C TYR A 416 8.30 1.60 -13.55
N LEU A 417 9.38 2.28 -13.15
CA LEU A 417 10.64 2.35 -13.90
C LEU A 417 11.40 1.03 -13.85
N ASP A 418 12.23 0.77 -14.87
CA ASP A 418 13.22 -0.31 -14.85
C ASP A 418 14.53 0.16 -14.17
N VAL A 419 14.88 1.44 -14.34
CA VAL A 419 16.13 2.02 -13.85
C VAL A 419 15.91 3.47 -13.40
N ILE A 420 16.56 3.84 -12.31
CA ILE A 420 16.81 5.23 -11.95
C ILE A 420 18.31 5.53 -12.02
N ILE A 421 18.65 6.74 -12.49
CA ILE A 421 20.03 7.18 -12.62
C ILE A 421 20.22 8.47 -11.81
N PRO A 422 20.62 8.36 -10.52
CA PRO A 422 20.98 9.54 -9.74
C PRO A 422 22.18 10.25 -10.37
N MET A 423 22.05 11.54 -10.66
CA MET A 423 23.10 12.38 -11.24
C MET A 423 24.11 12.79 -10.15
N ALA A 424 24.86 11.81 -9.63
CA ALA A 424 25.80 12.00 -8.53
C ALA A 424 27.11 12.67 -9.02
N TYR A 425 26.98 13.91 -9.48
CA TYR A 425 28.06 14.74 -10.03
C TYR A 425 28.87 15.36 -8.90
N LYS A 426 29.78 14.56 -8.32
CA LYS A 426 30.50 14.94 -7.09
C LYS A 426 31.22 16.27 -7.17
N GLY A 427 31.72 16.66 -8.37
CA GLY A 427 32.38 17.96 -8.56
C GLY A 427 31.42 19.12 -8.38
N ASN A 428 30.25 19.07 -9.03
CA ASN A 428 29.22 20.11 -8.88
C ASN A 428 28.66 20.20 -7.46
N TYR A 429 28.64 19.08 -6.73
CA TYR A 429 28.18 19.00 -5.35
C TYR A 429 29.28 19.22 -4.31
N HIS A 430 30.54 19.52 -4.74
CA HIS A 430 31.71 19.66 -3.85
C HIS A 430 31.85 18.47 -2.87
N LYS A 431 31.68 17.24 -3.40
CA LYS A 431 31.72 15.99 -2.63
C LYS A 431 32.91 15.11 -3.05
N ASN A 432 33.24 14.16 -2.19
CA ASN A 432 34.30 13.19 -2.43
C ASN A 432 33.77 11.86 -3.01
N THR A 433 34.66 10.94 -3.31
CA THR A 433 34.30 9.62 -3.85
C THR A 433 33.44 8.78 -2.90
N LYS A 434 33.61 8.91 -1.56
CA LYS A 434 32.82 8.18 -0.55
C LYS A 434 31.33 8.56 -0.61
N TRP A 435 31.03 9.82 -0.93
CA TRP A 435 29.66 10.29 -1.10
C TRP A 435 28.89 9.54 -2.20
N LEU A 436 29.56 9.10 -3.28
CA LEU A 436 28.95 8.30 -4.35
C LEU A 436 28.39 6.96 -3.83
N ASN A 437 29.11 6.31 -2.90
CA ASN A 437 28.64 5.10 -2.23
C ASN A 437 27.37 5.39 -1.41
N THR A 438 27.40 6.44 -0.60
CA THR A 438 26.26 6.84 0.24
C THR A 438 25.02 7.14 -0.57
N VAL A 439 25.15 7.88 -1.68
CA VAL A 439 24.05 8.17 -2.61
C VAL A 439 23.47 6.88 -3.18
N CYS A 440 24.33 5.99 -3.72
CA CYS A 440 23.86 4.74 -4.30
C CYS A 440 23.15 3.86 -3.25
N LYS A 441 23.73 3.70 -2.05
CA LYS A 441 23.14 2.92 -0.96
C LYS A 441 21.75 3.44 -0.57
N SER A 442 21.59 4.75 -0.46
CA SER A 442 20.29 5.36 -0.14
C SER A 442 19.25 5.13 -1.25
N PHE A 443 19.61 5.31 -2.52
CA PHE A 443 18.65 5.06 -3.60
C PHE A 443 18.31 3.58 -3.77
N VAL A 444 19.26 2.67 -3.55
CA VAL A 444 19.01 1.22 -3.56
C VAL A 444 18.02 0.84 -2.46
N SER A 445 18.16 1.38 -1.25
CA SER A 445 17.24 1.10 -0.13
C SER A 445 15.84 1.66 -0.36
N LYS A 446 15.71 2.81 -1.02
CA LYS A 446 14.41 3.47 -1.33
C LYS A 446 13.71 2.90 -2.57
N SER A 447 14.40 2.11 -3.39
CA SER A 447 13.83 1.58 -4.63
C SER A 447 12.85 0.44 -4.39
N ASN A 448 11.64 0.56 -4.91
CA ASN A 448 10.58 -0.45 -4.88
C ASN A 448 10.50 -1.29 -6.18
N GLY A 449 11.61 -1.44 -6.91
CA GLY A 449 11.63 -2.32 -8.08
C GLY A 449 12.55 -1.89 -9.23
N ALA A 450 13.04 -0.64 -9.28
CA ALA A 450 14.00 -0.22 -10.28
C ALA A 450 15.44 -0.53 -9.85
N GLN A 451 16.33 -0.83 -10.82
CA GLN A 451 17.77 -0.82 -10.57
C GLN A 451 18.28 0.62 -10.41
N VAL A 452 19.31 0.78 -9.61
CA VAL A 452 20.10 2.02 -9.55
C VAL A 452 21.32 1.87 -10.43
N TRP A 453 21.45 2.73 -11.45
CA TRP A 453 22.68 2.93 -12.21
C TRP A 453 23.22 4.31 -11.86
N CYS A 454 24.42 4.38 -11.29
CA CYS A 454 24.94 5.65 -10.80
C CYS A 454 25.40 6.55 -11.95
N GLY A 455 24.85 7.76 -12.04
CA GLY A 455 25.34 8.80 -12.96
C GLY A 455 26.51 9.53 -12.34
N ILE A 456 27.70 9.43 -12.93
CA ILE A 456 28.89 10.14 -12.45
C ILE A 456 29.39 11.15 -13.47
N GLN A 457 29.94 12.24 -12.94
CA GLN A 457 30.58 13.29 -13.74
C GLN A 457 31.97 12.80 -14.22
N ALA A 458 32.28 13.01 -15.50
CA ALA A 458 33.53 12.57 -16.10
C ALA A 458 34.61 13.67 -16.17
N TYR A 459 34.31 14.84 -15.63
CA TYR A 459 35.16 16.05 -15.57
C TYR A 459 34.99 16.72 -14.20
N LYS A 460 35.82 17.71 -13.90
CA LYS A 460 35.91 18.26 -12.54
C LYS A 460 34.60 18.91 -12.07
N SER A 461 34.02 19.82 -12.86
CA SER A 461 32.73 20.48 -12.58
C SER A 461 32.16 21.13 -13.85
N ASP A 462 30.93 21.64 -13.83
CA ASP A 462 30.35 22.35 -14.97
C ASP A 462 31.10 23.69 -15.25
N ASN A 463 31.83 24.20 -14.26
CA ASN A 463 32.70 25.37 -14.42
C ASN A 463 34.16 24.98 -14.83
N ASP A 464 34.54 23.72 -14.69
CA ASP A 464 35.86 23.19 -15.09
C ASP A 464 35.71 21.84 -15.77
N ILE A 465 35.63 21.84 -17.10
CA ILE A 465 35.47 20.66 -17.95
C ILE A 465 36.72 19.82 -18.09
N THR A 466 37.80 20.07 -17.31
CA THR A 466 38.99 19.21 -17.27
C THR A 466 38.60 17.78 -16.96
N ARG A 467 38.97 16.86 -17.87
CA ARG A 467 38.62 15.42 -17.73
C ARG A 467 39.25 14.82 -16.51
N LEU A 468 38.50 14.04 -15.76
CA LEU A 468 39.06 13.22 -14.67
C LEU A 468 39.97 12.14 -15.23
N SER A 469 41.01 11.79 -14.49
CA SER A 469 41.92 10.70 -14.86
C SER A 469 41.18 9.35 -14.90
N HIS A 470 41.70 8.40 -15.66
CA HIS A 470 41.16 7.06 -15.73
C HIS A 470 41.10 6.38 -14.35
N SER A 471 42.17 6.54 -13.54
CA SER A 471 42.23 6.01 -12.17
C SER A 471 41.13 6.59 -11.28
N GLN A 472 40.89 7.89 -11.38
CA GLN A 472 39.82 8.56 -10.62
C GLN A 472 38.44 8.05 -11.04
N LEU A 473 38.18 7.89 -12.34
CA LEU A 473 36.90 7.35 -12.84
C LEU A 473 36.68 5.90 -12.39
N VAL A 474 37.72 5.06 -12.36
CA VAL A 474 37.65 3.69 -11.83
C VAL A 474 37.31 3.71 -10.32
N LYS A 475 37.97 4.59 -9.54
CA LYS A 475 37.74 4.74 -8.11
C LYS A 475 36.29 5.18 -7.82
N ASP A 476 35.79 6.15 -8.58
CA ASP A 476 34.42 6.65 -8.46
C ASP A 476 33.39 5.57 -8.83
N ALA A 477 33.62 4.86 -9.94
CA ALA A 477 32.74 3.78 -10.37
C ALA A 477 32.68 2.62 -9.35
N LYS A 478 33.83 2.20 -8.80
CA LYS A 478 33.89 1.19 -7.73
C LYS A 478 33.11 1.63 -6.47
N SER A 479 33.21 2.90 -6.11
CA SER A 479 32.46 3.46 -4.99
C SER A 479 30.94 3.37 -5.22
N CYS A 480 30.45 3.65 -6.43
CA CYS A 480 29.05 3.46 -6.79
C CYS A 480 28.62 2.00 -6.69
N MET A 481 29.44 1.07 -7.23
CA MET A 481 29.14 -0.36 -7.23
C MET A 481 29.09 -0.93 -5.81
N SER A 482 30.00 -0.52 -4.93
CA SER A 482 30.02 -0.92 -3.52
C SER A 482 28.81 -0.37 -2.74
N GLY A 483 28.18 0.73 -3.21
CA GLY A 483 26.89 1.23 -2.74
C GLY A 483 25.69 0.45 -3.26
N GLY A 484 25.88 -0.63 -4.03
CA GLY A 484 24.81 -1.50 -4.55
C GLY A 484 24.29 -1.14 -5.93
N ALA A 485 24.86 -0.12 -6.60
CA ALA A 485 24.51 0.19 -7.99
C ALA A 485 24.76 -1.01 -8.91
N LYS A 486 23.95 -1.17 -9.96
CA LYS A 486 24.06 -2.25 -10.97
C LYS A 486 24.69 -1.78 -12.27
N GLY A 487 25.35 -0.64 -12.24
CA GLY A 487 26.08 -0.04 -13.33
C GLY A 487 26.40 1.42 -13.08
N VAL A 488 27.25 1.97 -13.96
CA VAL A 488 27.69 3.37 -13.88
C VAL A 488 27.51 4.02 -15.24
N VAL A 489 26.91 5.20 -15.27
CA VAL A 489 26.71 5.98 -16.49
C VAL A 489 27.50 7.28 -16.38
N LEU A 490 28.43 7.52 -17.31
CA LEU A 490 29.26 8.73 -17.29
C LEU A 490 28.61 9.86 -18.08
N PHE A 491 28.56 11.02 -17.50
CA PHE A 491 28.21 12.27 -18.15
C PHE A 491 29.49 12.99 -18.51
N ARG A 492 29.86 13.11 -19.79
CA ARG A 492 29.31 12.54 -21.02
C ARG A 492 30.42 12.22 -22.03
N ILE A 493 30.10 11.50 -23.09
CA ILE A 493 31.00 11.34 -24.26
C ILE A 493 31.39 12.73 -24.82
N GLY A 494 32.64 12.89 -25.22
CA GLY A 494 33.22 14.13 -25.70
C GLY A 494 34.05 14.87 -24.66
N VAL A 495 33.69 14.77 -23.37
CA VAL A 495 34.42 15.37 -22.24
C VAL A 495 34.85 14.33 -21.20
N THR A 496 35.06 13.10 -21.61
CA THR A 496 35.50 12.00 -20.74
C THR A 496 36.76 11.30 -21.28
N ASN A 497 37.59 10.81 -20.37
CA ASN A 497 38.46 9.68 -20.65
C ASN A 497 37.62 8.40 -20.61
N LEU A 498 37.68 7.55 -21.66
CA LEU A 498 36.83 6.36 -21.73
C LEU A 498 37.16 5.38 -20.60
N LEU A 499 36.21 5.13 -19.74
CA LEU A 499 36.32 4.18 -18.62
C LEU A 499 36.42 2.74 -19.15
N ASN A 500 37.39 1.99 -18.63
CA ASN A 500 37.42 0.54 -18.81
C ASN A 500 36.51 -0.13 -17.76
N PHE A 501 35.30 -0.47 -18.17
CA PHE A 501 34.28 -1.06 -17.29
C PHE A 501 34.61 -2.49 -16.82
N TYR A 502 35.63 -3.14 -17.40
CA TYR A 502 36.14 -4.43 -16.89
C TYR A 502 36.96 -4.27 -15.60
N LYS A 503 37.37 -3.04 -15.29
CA LYS A 503 38.13 -2.71 -14.07
C LYS A 503 37.22 -2.27 -12.89
N VAL A 504 35.88 -2.27 -13.08
CA VAL A 504 34.86 -1.75 -12.14
C VAL A 504 34.12 -2.88 -11.45
#